data_545ebc81b4cde7e490489bd89a1b7b47
#
_entry.id   545ebc81b4cde7e490489bd89a1b7b47
#
_cell.length_a   1.000
_cell.length_b   1.000
_cell.length_c   1.000
_cell.angle_alpha   90.00
_cell.angle_beta   90.00
_cell.angle_gamma   90.00
#
_symmetry.space_group_name_H-M   'P 1'
#
loop_
_entity.id
_entity.type
_entity.pdbx_description
1 polymer ?
#
loop_
_entity_poly.entity_id
_entity_poly.type
_entity_poly.pdbx_seq_one_letter_code
_entity_poly.pdbx_strand_id
1 'polypeptide(L)'
;MSTTSKKLAVFDAANAMLLLWRRAGDHMTEDELDWFAEGAPDLVQLQADYIANITQGLGCLISNDASSGALSERYDVSTVLWNVSHQVGVLGALTSVARDAGFLAQHKKQAKAKGGRAGA
;
A
#
# COMPACT_ATOMS: atom_id res chain seq x y z
N MET A 1 -18.13 -29.26 -15.66
CA MET A 1 -18.03 -28.06 -14.82
C MET A 1 -16.76 -27.33 -15.18
N SER A 2 -16.87 -26.20 -15.81
CA SER A 2 -15.72 -25.37 -16.12
C SER A 2 -15.33 -24.60 -14.84
N THR A 3 -14.27 -25.04 -14.19
CA THR A 3 -13.60 -24.25 -13.19
C THR A 3 -12.98 -23.04 -13.89
N THR A 4 -13.69 -21.95 -13.89
CA THR A 4 -13.13 -20.67 -14.33
C THR A 4 -11.98 -20.35 -13.38
N SER A 5 -10.77 -20.72 -13.76
CA SER A 5 -9.57 -20.28 -13.05
C SER A 5 -9.57 -18.77 -13.03
N LYS A 6 -9.89 -18.20 -11.87
CA LYS A 6 -9.88 -16.74 -11.70
C LYS A 6 -8.45 -16.29 -11.96
N LYS A 7 -8.24 -15.64 -13.11
CA LYS A 7 -6.93 -15.18 -13.52
C LYS A 7 -6.39 -14.24 -12.43
N LEU A 8 -5.23 -14.58 -11.88
CA LEU A 8 -4.57 -13.73 -10.90
C LEU A 8 -4.14 -12.40 -11.57
N ALA A 9 -4.13 -11.33 -10.76
CA ALA A 9 -3.61 -10.04 -11.20
C ALA A 9 -2.12 -10.14 -11.57
N VAL A 10 -1.62 -9.18 -12.32
CA VAL A 10 -0.19 -9.07 -12.64
C VAL A 10 0.63 -9.10 -11.35
N PHE A 11 1.72 -9.85 -11.34
CA PHE A 11 2.59 -9.94 -10.17
C PHE A 11 3.38 -8.65 -9.99
N ASP A 12 3.04 -7.91 -8.95
CA ASP A 12 3.79 -6.78 -8.43
C ASP A 12 3.68 -6.73 -6.90
N ALA A 13 4.44 -5.87 -6.26
CA ALA A 13 4.47 -5.79 -4.79
C ALA A 13 3.11 -5.41 -4.19
N ALA A 14 2.38 -4.51 -4.82
CA ALA A 14 1.05 -4.08 -4.37
C ALA A 14 0.04 -5.24 -4.44
N ASN A 15 -0.02 -5.93 -5.57
CA ASN A 15 -0.93 -7.06 -5.77
C ASN A 15 -0.56 -8.26 -4.88
N ALA A 16 0.73 -8.52 -4.69
CA ALA A 16 1.21 -9.56 -3.77
C ALA A 16 0.78 -9.25 -2.32
N MET A 17 0.98 -8.02 -1.87
CA MET A 17 0.56 -7.56 -0.54
C MET A 17 -0.95 -7.72 -0.33
N LEU A 18 -1.77 -7.31 -1.30
CA LEU A 18 -3.22 -7.42 -1.22
C LEU A 18 -3.68 -8.88 -1.19
N LEU A 19 -3.03 -9.76 -1.95
CA LEU A 19 -3.35 -11.19 -1.90
C LEU A 19 -3.02 -11.80 -0.54
N LEU A 20 -1.84 -11.52 -0.01
CA LEU A 20 -1.42 -12.00 1.31
C LEU A 20 -2.35 -11.46 2.41
N TRP A 21 -2.71 -10.19 2.34
CA TRP A 21 -3.66 -9.58 3.26
C TRP A 21 -5.03 -10.28 3.24
N ARG A 22 -5.59 -10.52 2.06
CA ARG A 22 -6.89 -11.22 1.94
C ARG A 22 -6.87 -12.63 2.55
N ARG A 23 -5.73 -13.28 2.53
CA ARG A 23 -5.57 -14.62 3.11
C ARG A 23 -5.31 -14.61 4.61
N ALA A 24 -4.61 -13.60 5.10
CA ALA A 24 -4.15 -13.54 6.48
C ALA A 24 -5.06 -12.70 7.41
N GLY A 25 -5.76 -11.70 6.89
CA GLY A 25 -6.46 -10.71 7.70
C GLY A 25 -7.47 -11.31 8.71
N ASP A 26 -8.24 -12.31 8.30
CA ASP A 26 -9.22 -12.95 9.17
C ASP A 26 -8.59 -13.77 10.32
N HIS A 27 -7.34 -14.13 10.19
CA HIS A 27 -6.58 -14.92 11.19
C HIS A 27 -5.73 -14.05 12.12
N MET A 28 -5.70 -12.75 11.91
CA MET A 28 -4.92 -11.83 12.73
C MET A 28 -5.60 -11.56 14.07
N THR A 29 -4.77 -11.37 15.08
CA THR A 29 -5.23 -10.93 16.41
C THR A 29 -5.70 -9.47 16.35
N GLU A 30 -6.46 -9.04 17.35
CA GLU A 30 -6.90 -7.66 17.49
C GLU A 30 -5.72 -6.70 17.56
N ASP A 31 -4.68 -7.05 18.32
CA ASP A 31 -3.46 -6.24 18.45
C ASP A 31 -2.71 -6.10 17.11
N GLU A 32 -2.62 -7.18 16.33
CA GLU A 32 -2.02 -7.16 14.99
C GLU A 32 -2.82 -6.27 14.03
N LEU A 33 -4.14 -6.35 14.08
CA LEU A 33 -5.03 -5.51 13.28
C LEU A 33 -4.92 -4.03 13.64
N ASP A 34 -4.88 -3.71 14.94
CA ASP A 34 -4.68 -2.34 15.43
C ASP A 34 -3.29 -1.81 15.00
N TRP A 35 -2.26 -2.65 15.07
CA TRP A 35 -0.91 -2.30 14.61
C TRP A 35 -0.90 -1.88 13.12
N PHE A 36 -1.58 -2.61 12.24
CA PHE A 36 -1.73 -2.23 10.84
C PHE A 36 -2.56 -0.95 10.67
N ALA A 37 -3.68 -0.85 11.36
CA ALA A 37 -4.60 0.28 11.24
C ALA A 37 -3.97 1.60 11.70
N GLU A 38 -3.14 1.57 12.73
CA GLU A 38 -2.50 2.75 13.32
C GLU A 38 -1.17 3.09 12.66
N GLY A 39 -0.36 2.08 12.33
CA GLY A 39 0.99 2.30 11.80
C GLY A 39 1.03 2.62 10.31
N ALA A 40 0.19 1.99 9.51
CA ALA A 40 0.24 2.15 8.07
C ALA A 40 -0.08 3.59 7.58
N PRO A 41 -1.06 4.33 8.13
CA PRO A 41 -1.33 5.70 7.70
C PRO A 41 -0.15 6.64 7.86
N ASP A 42 0.57 6.57 8.97
CA ASP A 42 1.75 7.41 9.22
C ASP A 42 2.88 7.10 8.24
N LEU A 43 3.12 5.81 7.98
CA LEU A 43 4.10 5.38 7.00
C LEU A 43 3.72 5.83 5.59
N VAL A 44 2.45 5.71 5.22
CA VAL A 44 1.94 6.15 3.90
C VAL A 44 2.16 7.65 3.74
N GLN A 45 1.83 8.45 4.74
CA GLN A 45 2.02 9.91 4.69
C GLN A 45 3.50 10.26 4.53
N LEU A 46 4.37 9.67 5.32
CA LEU A 46 5.81 9.91 5.26
C LEU A 46 6.39 9.54 3.88
N GLN A 47 6.01 8.39 3.35
CA GLN A 47 6.47 7.93 2.03
C GLN A 47 5.90 8.80 0.90
N ALA A 48 4.65 9.24 1.00
CA ALA A 48 4.05 10.16 0.04
C ALA A 48 4.79 11.50 0.00
N ASP A 49 5.18 12.04 1.14
CA ASP A 49 5.97 13.26 1.23
C ASP A 49 7.35 13.10 0.57
N TYR A 50 8.01 11.98 0.79
CA TYR A 50 9.28 11.65 0.13
C TYR A 50 9.13 11.56 -1.39
N ILE A 51 8.11 10.87 -1.88
CA ILE A 51 7.83 10.75 -3.32
C ILE A 51 7.56 12.12 -3.93
N ALA A 52 6.78 12.97 -3.27
CA ALA A 52 6.50 14.32 -3.73
C ALA A 52 7.78 15.15 -3.85
N ASN A 53 8.65 15.11 -2.84
CA ASN A 53 9.92 15.82 -2.84
C ASN A 53 10.88 15.32 -3.93
N ILE A 54 11.00 14.00 -4.09
CA ILE A 54 11.82 13.39 -5.15
C ILE A 54 11.29 13.78 -6.52
N THR A 55 9.98 13.71 -6.74
CA THR A 55 9.36 14.04 -8.02
C THR A 55 9.56 15.52 -8.37
N GLN A 56 9.43 16.40 -7.40
CA GLN A 56 9.68 17.83 -7.58
C GLN A 56 11.15 18.09 -7.91
N GLY A 57 12.08 17.47 -7.19
CA GLY A 57 13.51 17.59 -7.46
C GLY A 57 13.87 17.10 -8.85
N LEU A 58 13.31 15.97 -9.28
CA LEU A 58 13.50 15.44 -10.63
C LEU A 58 12.93 16.38 -11.70
N GLY A 59 11.76 16.96 -11.46
CA GLY A 59 11.17 17.95 -12.36
C GLY A 59 12.11 19.15 -12.56
N CYS A 60 12.70 19.66 -11.51
CA CYS A 60 13.69 20.72 -11.56
C CYS A 60 14.95 20.32 -12.35
N LEU A 61 15.48 19.11 -12.09
CA LEU A 61 16.65 18.60 -12.79
C LEU A 61 16.38 18.44 -14.29
N ILE A 62 15.24 17.87 -14.66
CA ILE A 62 14.84 17.68 -16.05
C ILE A 62 14.68 19.05 -16.76
N SER A 63 14.05 20.02 -16.11
CA SER A 63 13.90 21.38 -16.64
C SER A 63 15.25 22.05 -16.90
N ASN A 64 16.21 21.85 -16.01
CA ASN A 64 17.55 22.44 -16.12
C ASN A 64 18.46 21.66 -17.08
N ASP A 65 18.16 20.42 -17.38
CA ASP A 65 18.95 19.55 -18.24
C ASP A 65 18.87 19.89 -19.74
N ALA A 66 17.92 20.71 -20.14
CA ALA A 66 17.78 21.15 -21.53
C ALA A 66 19.05 21.80 -22.10
N SER A 67 19.96 22.26 -21.21
CA SER A 67 21.23 22.89 -21.58
C SER A 67 22.46 21.96 -21.44
N SER A 68 22.40 20.91 -20.64
CA SER A 68 23.57 20.04 -20.34
C SER A 68 23.49 18.64 -20.92
N GLY A 69 22.29 18.13 -21.21
CA GLY A 69 22.06 16.81 -21.76
C GLY A 69 22.42 15.63 -20.82
N ALA A 70 22.61 15.90 -19.51
CA ALA A 70 23.04 14.89 -18.55
C ALA A 70 22.00 13.79 -18.29
N LEU A 71 20.70 14.10 -18.48
CA LEU A 71 19.58 13.16 -18.37
C LEU A 71 19.03 12.71 -19.74
N SER A 72 19.83 12.86 -20.80
CA SER A 72 19.42 12.54 -22.16
C SER A 72 19.27 11.04 -22.44
N GLU A 73 19.76 10.18 -21.58
CA GLU A 73 19.54 8.75 -21.67
C GLU A 73 18.14 8.41 -21.20
N ARG A 74 17.30 8.01 -22.16
CA ARG A 74 15.87 7.67 -21.94
C ARG A 74 15.65 6.65 -20.83
N TYR A 75 16.64 5.84 -20.52
CA TYR A 75 16.54 4.80 -19.51
C TYR A 75 16.45 5.33 -18.07
N ASP A 76 17.16 6.40 -17.75
CA ASP A 76 17.23 6.90 -16.38
C ASP A 76 15.90 7.52 -15.93
N VAL A 77 15.30 8.34 -16.78
CA VAL A 77 14.01 8.98 -16.50
C VAL A 77 12.89 7.95 -16.45
N SER A 78 12.86 7.02 -17.42
CA SER A 78 11.83 5.97 -17.42
C SER A 78 11.95 5.05 -16.20
N THR A 79 13.15 4.65 -15.82
CA THR A 79 13.40 3.81 -14.63
C THR A 79 12.91 4.50 -13.36
N VAL A 80 13.18 5.79 -13.19
CA VAL A 80 12.70 6.56 -12.03
C VAL A 80 11.17 6.63 -12.02
N LEU A 81 10.54 6.91 -13.15
CA LEU A 81 9.08 6.96 -13.25
C LEU A 81 8.43 5.61 -12.93
N TRP A 82 9.01 4.52 -13.38
CA TRP A 82 8.55 3.17 -13.06
C TRP A 82 8.64 2.88 -11.56
N ASN A 83 9.76 3.24 -10.93
CA ASN A 83 9.94 3.08 -9.49
C ASN A 83 8.93 3.90 -8.69
N VAL A 84 8.71 5.16 -9.07
CA VAL A 84 7.70 6.02 -8.44
C VAL A 84 6.30 5.39 -8.57
N SER A 85 5.95 4.90 -9.76
CA SER A 85 4.68 4.23 -10.00
C SER A 85 4.49 3.01 -9.11
N HIS A 86 5.51 2.16 -8.97
CA HIS A 86 5.47 1.00 -8.08
C HIS A 86 5.33 1.40 -6.62
N GLN A 87 6.05 2.40 -6.16
CA GLN A 87 5.95 2.90 -4.79
C GLN A 87 4.54 3.44 -4.50
N VAL A 88 3.96 4.23 -5.39
CA VAL A 88 2.59 4.72 -5.26
C VAL A 88 1.60 3.56 -5.19
N GLY A 89 1.79 2.53 -6.00
CA GLY A 89 0.98 1.30 -5.96
C GLY A 89 1.05 0.61 -4.59
N VAL A 90 2.23 0.48 -4.01
CA VAL A 90 2.42 -0.10 -2.67
C VAL A 90 1.74 0.74 -1.59
N LEU A 91 1.84 2.08 -1.66
CA LEU A 91 1.16 2.97 -0.73
C LEU A 91 -0.36 2.83 -0.82
N GLY A 92 -0.91 2.69 -2.02
CA GLY A 92 -2.32 2.41 -2.23
C GLY A 92 -2.74 1.08 -1.59
N ALA A 93 -1.94 0.03 -1.74
CA ALA A 93 -2.19 -1.27 -1.12
C ALA A 93 -2.15 -1.19 0.41
N LEU A 94 -1.16 -0.51 0.99
CA LEU A 94 -1.05 -0.28 2.43
C LEU A 94 -2.25 0.49 2.99
N THR A 95 -2.72 1.49 2.28
CA THR A 95 -3.93 2.26 2.65
C THR A 95 -5.16 1.36 2.70
N SER A 96 -5.32 0.48 1.73
CA SER A 96 -6.40 -0.50 1.71
C SER A 96 -6.30 -1.48 2.88
N VAL A 97 -5.11 -2.00 3.16
CA VAL A 97 -4.85 -2.90 4.31
C VAL A 97 -5.18 -2.20 5.63
N ALA A 98 -4.73 -0.97 5.82
CA ALA A 98 -5.00 -0.21 7.05
C ALA A 98 -6.50 -0.01 7.30
N ARG A 99 -7.23 0.34 6.25
CA ARG A 99 -8.70 0.51 6.32
C ARG A 99 -9.39 -0.79 6.69
N ASP A 100 -9.05 -1.87 6.02
CA ASP A 100 -9.65 -3.18 6.26
C ASP A 100 -9.28 -3.72 7.66
N ALA A 101 -8.04 -3.49 8.10
CA ALA A 101 -7.59 -3.86 9.45
C ALA A 101 -8.38 -3.13 10.54
N GLY A 102 -8.61 -1.83 10.37
CA GLY A 102 -9.45 -1.05 11.29
C GLY A 102 -10.87 -1.58 11.36
N PHE A 103 -11.43 -1.95 10.23
CA PHE A 103 -12.76 -2.54 10.14
C PHE A 103 -12.85 -3.89 10.88
N LEU A 104 -11.90 -4.78 10.63
CA LEU A 104 -11.83 -6.10 11.26
C LEU A 104 -11.60 -5.99 12.77
N ALA A 105 -10.74 -5.07 13.21
CA ALA A 105 -10.50 -4.82 14.64
C ALA A 105 -11.77 -4.37 15.36
N GLN A 106 -12.53 -3.46 14.76
CA GLN A 106 -13.82 -3.02 15.32
C GLN A 106 -14.83 -4.16 15.40
N HIS A 107 -14.92 -4.99 14.38
CA HIS A 107 -15.78 -6.17 14.39
C HIS A 107 -15.45 -7.14 15.52
N LYS A 108 -14.17 -7.41 15.75
CA LYS A 108 -13.72 -8.27 16.85
C LYS A 108 -14.04 -7.69 18.22
N LYS A 109 -13.85 -6.38 18.41
CA LYS A 109 -14.20 -5.67 19.65
C LYS A 109 -15.71 -5.73 19.92
N GLN A 110 -16.54 -5.53 18.91
CA GLN A 110 -18.00 -5.61 19.03
C GLN A 110 -18.47 -7.04 19.36
N ALA A 111 -17.87 -8.05 18.75
CA ALA A 111 -18.20 -9.45 19.04
C ALA A 111 -17.87 -9.82 20.50
N LYS A 112 -16.73 -9.37 21.03
CA LYS A 112 -16.36 -9.54 22.45
C LYS A 112 -17.34 -8.84 23.37
N ALA A 113 -17.73 -7.61 23.07
CA ALA A 113 -18.68 -6.84 23.87
C ALA A 113 -20.07 -7.50 23.93
N LYS A 114 -20.55 -8.06 22.81
CA LYS A 114 -21.81 -8.81 22.74
C LYS A 114 -21.73 -10.14 23.52
N GLY A 115 -20.63 -10.86 23.41
CA GLY A 115 -20.38 -12.10 24.14
C GLY A 115 -20.32 -11.89 25.66
N GLY A 116 -19.70 -10.80 26.11
CA GLY A 116 -19.62 -10.42 27.53
C GLY A 116 -20.98 -10.03 28.15
N ARG A 117 -21.88 -9.48 27.35
CA ARG A 117 -23.25 -9.15 27.82
C ARG A 117 -24.18 -10.37 27.92
N ALA A 118 -23.96 -11.40 27.12
CA ALA A 118 -24.75 -12.63 27.15
C ALA A 118 -24.37 -13.58 28.30
N GLY A 119 -23.22 -13.35 28.96
CA GLY A 119 -22.71 -14.14 30.08
C GLY A 119 -22.94 -13.52 31.46
N ALA A 120 -23.66 -12.42 31.53
CA ALA A 120 -23.97 -11.76 32.81
C ALA A 120 -25.33 -12.16 33.37
#